data_b1e49fe0a0c2e8fb099df65010ff08a4
#
_entry.id   b1e49fe0a0c2e8fb099df65010ff08a4
#
_cell.length_a   1.000
_cell.length_b   1.000
_cell.length_c   1.000
_cell.angle_alpha   90.00
_cell.angle_beta   90.00
_cell.angle_gamma   90.00
#
_symmetry.space_group_name_H-M   'P 1'
#
loop_
_entity.id
_entity.type
_entity.pdbx_description
1 polymer ?
#
loop_
_entity_poly.entity_id
_entity_poly.type
_entity_poly.pdbx_seq_one_letter_code
_entity_poly.pdbx_strand_id
1 'polypeptide(L)'
;MDKALSYLALARKAGFAELGEEPVGAAARLGHARLVIVASDASDHTWRRAKSFVAGTNQQLVRLQSTKDEMGFAIGRTSLAIAAITDAGLALSLAKTLDAEKYKDVLAALEATVQRAKQRQKEAKAHAQNKRFGKRKNAK
;
A
#
# COMPACT_ATOMS: atom_id res chain seq x y z
N MET A 1 -11.45 10.46 -14.00
CA MET A 1 -10.29 10.28 -13.11
C MET A 1 -9.64 8.94 -13.41
N ASP A 2 -8.33 8.91 -13.46
CA ASP A 2 -7.54 7.69 -13.61
C ASP A 2 -7.90 6.68 -12.50
N LYS A 3 -7.98 5.40 -12.85
CA LYS A 3 -8.31 4.33 -11.89
C LYS A 3 -7.33 4.28 -10.71
N ALA A 4 -6.03 4.46 -11.00
CA ALA A 4 -5.02 4.50 -9.92
C ALA A 4 -5.32 5.59 -8.91
N LEU A 5 -5.71 6.79 -9.39
CA LEU A 5 -6.05 7.90 -8.51
C LEU A 5 -7.34 7.65 -7.73
N SER A 6 -8.28 6.91 -8.31
CA SER A 6 -9.51 6.51 -7.61
C SER A 6 -9.18 5.62 -6.41
N TYR A 7 -8.24 4.70 -6.55
CA TYR A 7 -7.79 3.85 -5.43
C TYR A 7 -7.01 4.64 -4.39
N LEU A 8 -6.21 5.62 -4.82
CA LEU A 8 -5.53 6.52 -3.88
C LEU A 8 -6.54 7.30 -3.03
N ALA A 9 -7.56 7.87 -3.66
CA ALA A 9 -8.62 8.61 -2.97
C ALA A 9 -9.37 7.70 -2.00
N LEU A 10 -9.67 6.47 -2.41
CA LEU A 10 -10.33 5.48 -1.57
C LEU A 10 -9.47 5.13 -0.35
N ALA A 11 -8.18 4.88 -0.57
CA ALA A 11 -7.25 4.56 0.51
C ALA A 11 -7.16 5.70 1.53
N ARG A 12 -7.12 6.94 1.05
CA ARG A 12 -7.12 8.11 1.93
C ARG A 12 -8.38 8.16 2.79
N LYS A 13 -9.54 7.99 2.19
CA LYS A 13 -10.82 7.98 2.93
C LYS A 13 -10.88 6.88 3.98
N ALA A 14 -10.32 5.73 3.66
CA ALA A 14 -10.31 4.57 4.57
C ALA A 14 -9.23 4.66 5.66
N GLY A 15 -8.37 5.68 5.63
CA GLY A 15 -7.28 5.82 6.59
C GLY A 15 -6.05 4.97 6.28
N PHE A 16 -5.90 4.52 5.04
CA PHE A 16 -4.80 3.65 4.59
C PHE A 16 -3.85 4.35 3.62
N ALA A 17 -3.75 5.67 3.68
CA ALA A 17 -2.82 6.41 2.85
C ALA A 17 -2.00 7.38 3.69
N GLU A 18 -0.71 7.46 3.38
CA GLU A 18 0.19 8.47 3.89
C GLU A 18 0.56 9.41 2.73
N LEU A 19 0.47 10.71 2.96
CA LEU A 19 0.60 11.72 1.91
C LEU A 19 1.78 12.64 2.19
N GLY A 20 2.71 12.70 1.24
CA GLY A 20 3.89 13.54 1.35
C GLY A 20 5.12 12.78 1.84
N GLU A 21 6.28 13.39 1.65
CA GLU A 21 7.56 12.73 1.85
C GLU A 21 7.78 12.28 3.30
N GLU A 22 7.50 13.13 4.26
CA GLU A 22 7.73 12.79 5.67
C GLU A 22 6.80 11.68 6.19
N PRO A 23 5.46 11.77 5.98
CA PRO A 23 4.59 10.66 6.40
C PRO A 23 4.90 9.34 5.69
N VAL A 24 5.24 9.38 4.40
CA VAL A 24 5.63 8.18 3.66
C VAL A 24 6.91 7.58 4.25
N GLY A 25 7.92 8.42 4.52
CA GLY A 25 9.16 7.96 5.13
C GLY A 25 8.95 7.34 6.51
N ALA A 26 8.09 7.94 7.32
CA ALA A 26 7.75 7.41 8.64
C ALA A 26 7.08 6.03 8.53
N ALA A 27 6.12 5.88 7.63
CA ALA A 27 5.44 4.60 7.39
C ALA A 27 6.42 3.55 6.87
N ALA A 28 7.32 3.94 5.96
CA ALA A 28 8.32 3.04 5.41
C ALA A 28 9.30 2.53 6.47
N ARG A 29 9.72 3.38 7.39
CA ARG A 29 10.60 2.96 8.50
C ARG A 29 9.95 1.90 9.39
N LEU A 30 8.63 1.93 9.51
CA LEU A 30 7.86 0.93 10.26
C LEU A 30 7.48 -0.30 9.43
N GLY A 31 7.84 -0.31 8.14
CA GLY A 31 7.48 -1.42 7.25
C GLY A 31 6.02 -1.42 6.80
N HIS A 32 5.32 -0.31 6.94
CA HIS A 32 3.88 -0.22 6.66
C HIS A 32 3.54 0.33 5.27
N ALA A 33 4.51 0.90 4.55
CA ALA A 33 4.27 1.46 3.22
C ALA A 33 4.22 0.35 2.17
N ARG A 34 3.10 -0.35 2.07
CA ARG A 34 2.94 -1.50 1.17
C ARG A 34 3.24 -1.14 -0.28
N LEU A 35 2.79 0.03 -0.71
CA LEU A 35 3.06 0.55 -2.04
C LEU A 35 3.32 2.05 -1.95
N VAL A 36 4.52 2.45 -2.33
CA VAL A 36 4.89 3.86 -2.47
C VAL A 36 4.64 4.26 -3.91
N ILE A 37 3.90 5.34 -4.11
CA ILE A 37 3.56 5.86 -5.44
C ILE A 37 4.15 7.25 -5.61
N VAL A 38 4.73 7.51 -6.78
CA VAL A 38 5.39 8.77 -7.11
C VAL A 38 4.79 9.33 -8.40
N ALA A 39 4.56 10.64 -8.45
CA ALA A 39 4.03 11.30 -9.62
C ALA A 39 5.01 11.22 -10.79
N SER A 40 4.48 11.26 -12.02
CA SER A 40 5.29 11.19 -13.24
C SER A 40 6.31 12.34 -13.35
N ASP A 41 5.95 13.50 -12.84
CA ASP A 41 6.76 14.72 -12.89
C ASP A 41 7.40 15.07 -11.55
N ALA A 42 7.49 14.13 -10.63
CA ALA A 42 8.19 14.33 -9.37
C ALA A 42 9.69 14.58 -9.63
N SER A 43 10.31 15.36 -8.76
CA SER A 43 11.74 15.68 -8.90
C SER A 43 12.62 14.44 -8.72
N ASP A 44 13.86 14.51 -9.23
CA ASP A 44 14.84 13.45 -9.01
C ASP A 44 15.10 13.23 -7.51
N HIS A 45 15.09 14.30 -6.73
CA HIS A 45 15.25 14.21 -5.29
C HIS A 45 14.13 13.35 -4.66
N THR A 46 12.88 13.62 -5.01
CA THR A 46 11.73 12.85 -4.52
C THR A 46 11.84 11.39 -4.94
N TRP A 47 12.21 11.13 -6.19
CA TRP A 47 12.35 9.76 -6.68
C TRP A 47 13.46 9.00 -5.93
N ARG A 48 14.60 9.64 -5.71
CA ARG A 48 15.71 9.02 -4.95
C ARG A 48 15.30 8.75 -3.50
N ARG A 49 14.57 9.67 -2.87
CA ARG A 49 14.04 9.46 -1.53
C ARG A 49 13.10 8.27 -1.48
N ALA A 50 12.18 8.19 -2.45
CA ALA A 50 11.24 7.06 -2.54
C ALA A 50 11.99 5.73 -2.67
N LYS A 51 13.00 5.67 -3.52
CA LYS A 51 13.84 4.47 -3.66
C LYS A 51 14.52 4.11 -2.34
N SER A 52 15.02 5.09 -1.61
CA SER A 52 15.68 4.84 -0.32
C SER A 52 14.71 4.30 0.72
N PHE A 53 13.46 4.73 0.70
CA PHE A 53 12.43 4.26 1.65
C PHE A 53 12.15 2.77 1.50
N VAL A 54 12.20 2.24 0.29
CA VAL A 54 11.86 0.83 0.03
C VAL A 54 13.09 -0.08 -0.10
N ALA A 55 14.29 0.49 -0.20
CA ALA A 55 15.52 -0.27 -0.40
C ALA A 55 15.72 -1.31 0.71
N GLY A 56 16.01 -2.55 0.31
CA GLY A 56 16.25 -3.64 1.27
C GLY A 56 15.00 -4.15 1.98
N THR A 57 13.82 -3.73 1.56
CA THR A 57 12.55 -4.14 2.17
C THR A 57 11.64 -4.80 1.14
N ASN A 58 10.54 -5.37 1.59
CA ASN A 58 9.49 -5.92 0.72
C ASN A 58 8.46 -4.86 0.32
N GLN A 59 8.67 -3.61 0.68
CA GLN A 59 7.80 -2.51 0.28
C GLN A 59 8.03 -2.18 -1.17
N GLN A 60 6.96 -1.91 -1.92
CA GLN A 60 7.02 -1.74 -3.35
C GLN A 60 6.96 -0.27 -3.76
N LEU A 61 7.51 0.05 -4.92
CA LEU A 61 7.58 1.41 -5.45
C LEU A 61 7.15 1.41 -6.91
N VAL A 62 6.25 2.33 -7.27
CA VAL A 62 5.84 2.56 -8.65
C VAL A 62 5.82 4.05 -8.96
N ARG A 63 6.00 4.38 -10.23
CA ARG A 63 5.78 5.73 -10.73
C ARG A 63 4.51 5.74 -11.55
N LEU A 64 3.57 6.61 -11.17
CA LEU A 64 2.32 6.76 -11.91
C LEU A 64 2.54 7.58 -13.17
N GLN A 65 1.61 7.49 -14.11
CA GLN A 65 1.58 8.39 -15.27
C GLN A 65 0.97 9.74 -14.91
N SER A 66 0.23 9.80 -13.81
CA SER A 66 -0.39 11.03 -13.33
C SER A 66 0.65 12.01 -12.78
N THR A 67 0.38 13.30 -12.98
CA THR A 67 1.24 14.38 -12.49
C THR A 67 0.99 14.68 -11.01
N LYS A 68 1.87 15.49 -10.42
CA LYS A 68 1.70 15.99 -9.06
C LYS A 68 0.37 16.70 -8.87
N ASP A 69 -0.02 17.50 -9.85
CA ASP A 69 -1.28 18.24 -9.79
C ASP A 69 -2.48 17.32 -9.86
N GLU A 70 -2.43 16.31 -10.72
CA GLU A 70 -3.49 15.30 -10.83
C GLU A 70 -3.61 14.46 -9.55
N MET A 71 -2.48 14.04 -8.97
CA MET A 71 -2.49 13.33 -7.70
C MET A 71 -3.05 14.19 -6.57
N GLY A 72 -2.62 15.46 -6.51
CA GLY A 72 -3.13 16.41 -5.52
C GLY A 72 -4.64 16.62 -5.65
N PHE A 73 -5.10 16.83 -6.87
CA PHE A 73 -6.53 17.01 -7.13
C PHE A 73 -7.37 15.83 -6.63
N ALA A 74 -6.88 14.62 -6.83
CA ALA A 74 -7.60 13.40 -6.43
C ALA A 74 -7.86 13.32 -4.92
N ILE A 75 -7.01 13.96 -4.11
CA ILE A 75 -7.12 13.90 -2.64
C ILE A 75 -7.41 15.27 -2.02
N GLY A 76 -7.84 16.23 -2.83
CA GLY A 76 -8.22 17.56 -2.35
C GLY A 76 -7.07 18.47 -1.96
N ARG A 77 -5.87 18.24 -2.52
CA ARG A 77 -4.70 19.09 -2.34
C ARG A 77 -4.31 19.78 -3.65
N THR A 78 -3.49 20.83 -3.57
CA THR A 78 -2.98 21.51 -4.77
C THR A 78 -2.01 20.63 -5.54
N SER A 79 -1.15 19.90 -4.82
CA SER A 79 -0.10 19.07 -5.43
C SER A 79 0.28 17.95 -4.47
N LEU A 80 0.67 16.80 -5.03
CA LEU A 80 1.14 15.65 -4.28
C LEU A 80 2.14 14.88 -5.12
N ALA A 81 3.41 14.86 -4.73
CA ALA A 81 4.46 14.19 -5.49
C ALA A 81 4.67 12.72 -5.08
N ILE A 82 4.36 12.37 -3.84
CA ILE A 82 4.61 11.04 -3.27
C ILE A 82 3.52 10.69 -2.26
N ALA A 83 3.09 9.44 -2.27
CA ALA A 83 2.13 8.90 -1.31
C ALA A 83 2.45 7.43 -1.07
N ALA A 84 1.89 6.86 -0.01
CA ALA A 84 1.99 5.44 0.26
C ALA A 84 0.63 4.88 0.63
N ILE A 85 0.36 3.66 0.18
CA ILE A 85 -0.82 2.90 0.59
C ILE A 85 -0.35 1.86 1.59
N THR A 86 -0.99 1.83 2.76
CA THR A 86 -0.59 0.98 3.88
C THR A 86 -1.39 -0.31 3.96
N ASP A 87 -2.50 -0.42 3.23
CA ASP A 87 -3.29 -1.64 3.15
C ASP A 87 -2.90 -2.45 1.92
N ALA A 88 -2.55 -3.72 2.12
CA ALA A 88 -2.06 -4.59 1.05
C ALA A 88 -3.12 -4.81 -0.05
N GLY A 89 -4.39 -4.98 0.32
CA GLY A 89 -5.48 -5.18 -0.64
C GLY A 89 -5.69 -3.99 -1.55
N LEU A 90 -5.73 -2.78 -0.99
CA LEU A 90 -5.85 -1.54 -1.77
C LEU A 90 -4.61 -1.28 -2.61
N ALA A 91 -3.42 -1.56 -2.07
CA ALA A 91 -2.17 -1.45 -2.82
C ALA A 91 -2.17 -2.36 -4.05
N LEU A 92 -2.60 -3.61 -3.89
CA LEU A 92 -2.72 -4.55 -5.00
C LEU A 92 -3.75 -4.07 -6.04
N SER A 93 -4.90 -3.59 -5.59
CA SER A 93 -5.95 -3.09 -6.48
C SER A 93 -5.45 -1.92 -7.31
N LEU A 94 -4.72 -0.98 -6.71
CA LEU A 94 -4.10 0.12 -7.44
C LEU A 94 -3.08 -0.40 -8.45
N ALA A 95 -2.19 -1.29 -8.02
CA ALA A 95 -1.13 -1.82 -8.88
C ALA A 95 -1.70 -2.57 -10.10
N LYS A 96 -2.84 -3.22 -9.97
CA LYS A 96 -3.51 -3.90 -11.08
C LYS A 96 -4.00 -2.95 -12.17
N THR A 97 -4.11 -1.66 -11.89
CA THR A 97 -4.48 -0.65 -12.91
C THR A 97 -3.28 -0.23 -13.76
N LEU A 98 -2.07 -0.61 -13.38
CA LEU A 98 -0.83 -0.23 -14.04
C LEU A 98 -0.42 -1.26 -15.10
N ASP A 99 0.63 -0.94 -15.86
CA ASP A 99 1.17 -1.85 -16.88
C ASP A 99 1.63 -3.17 -16.22
N ALA A 100 0.95 -4.25 -16.55
CA ALA A 100 1.18 -5.55 -15.94
C ALA A 100 2.57 -6.12 -16.24
N GLU A 101 3.12 -5.86 -17.42
CA GLU A 101 4.47 -6.32 -17.77
C GLU A 101 5.55 -5.54 -17.04
N LYS A 102 5.43 -4.21 -17.06
CA LYS A 102 6.39 -3.31 -16.43
C LYS A 102 6.45 -3.55 -14.91
N TYR A 103 5.32 -3.82 -14.28
CA TYR A 103 5.21 -3.95 -12.83
C TYR A 103 4.89 -5.37 -12.37
N LYS A 104 5.23 -6.39 -13.15
CA LYS A 104 4.89 -7.78 -12.78
C LYS A 104 5.51 -8.20 -11.46
N ASP A 105 6.72 -7.74 -11.15
CA ASP A 105 7.39 -8.07 -9.88
C ASP A 105 6.68 -7.39 -8.70
N VAL A 106 6.24 -6.14 -8.88
CA VAL A 106 5.45 -5.42 -7.89
C VAL A 106 4.13 -6.15 -7.62
N LEU A 107 3.45 -6.56 -8.70
CA LEU A 107 2.18 -7.29 -8.59
C LEU A 107 2.37 -8.61 -7.85
N ALA A 108 3.40 -9.38 -8.19
CA ALA A 108 3.69 -10.65 -7.53
C ALA A 108 3.97 -10.46 -6.04
N ALA A 109 4.76 -9.43 -5.69
CA ALA A 109 5.09 -9.13 -4.30
C ALA A 109 3.84 -8.72 -3.50
N LEU A 110 2.97 -7.88 -4.08
CA LEU A 110 1.75 -7.45 -3.42
C LEU A 110 0.74 -8.60 -3.27
N GLU A 111 0.61 -9.46 -4.28
CA GLU A 111 -0.22 -10.65 -4.19
C GLU A 111 0.23 -11.57 -3.06
N ALA A 112 1.54 -11.80 -2.95
CA ALA A 112 2.09 -12.59 -1.85
C ALA A 112 1.79 -11.96 -0.50
N THR A 113 1.89 -10.63 -0.39
CA THR A 113 1.57 -9.90 0.85
C THR A 113 0.09 -10.05 1.21
N VAL A 114 -0.81 -9.94 0.23
CA VAL A 114 -2.25 -10.13 0.44
C VAL A 114 -2.54 -11.55 0.91
N GLN A 115 -1.92 -12.55 0.30
CA GLN A 115 -2.13 -13.95 0.68
C GLN A 115 -1.65 -14.22 2.11
N ARG A 116 -0.50 -13.67 2.50
CA ARG A 116 0.01 -13.78 3.88
C ARG A 116 -0.96 -13.15 4.89
N ALA A 117 -1.52 -11.98 4.57
CA ALA A 117 -2.51 -11.31 5.43
C ALA A 117 -3.78 -12.14 5.59
N LYS A 118 -4.27 -12.73 4.49
CA LYS A 118 -5.45 -13.62 4.53
C LYS A 118 -5.17 -14.86 5.36
N GLN A 119 -4.00 -15.45 5.22
CA GLN A 119 -3.61 -16.64 5.97
C GLN A 119 -3.56 -16.34 7.47
N ARG A 120 -2.95 -15.20 7.85
CA ARG A 120 -2.91 -14.77 9.26
C ARG A 120 -4.31 -14.58 9.84
N GLN A 121 -5.24 -14.01 9.07
CA GLN A 121 -6.63 -13.86 9.50
C GLN A 121 -7.31 -15.20 9.72
N LYS A 122 -7.11 -16.16 8.82
CA LYS A 122 -7.64 -17.52 8.97
C LYS A 122 -7.10 -18.20 10.21
N GLU A 123 -5.81 -18.12 10.45
CA GLU A 123 -5.15 -18.71 11.62
C GLU A 123 -5.66 -18.06 12.90
N ALA A 124 -5.81 -16.75 12.93
CA ALA A 124 -6.34 -16.04 14.09
C ALA A 124 -7.77 -16.47 14.41
N LYS A 125 -8.63 -16.60 13.38
CA LYS A 125 -10.00 -17.09 13.55
C LYS A 125 -10.04 -18.53 14.05
N ALA A 126 -9.23 -19.40 13.46
CA ALA A 126 -9.16 -20.81 13.86
C ALA A 126 -8.68 -20.92 15.31
N HIS A 127 -7.65 -20.16 15.69
CA HIS A 127 -7.15 -20.14 17.05
C HIS A 127 -8.19 -19.65 18.06
N ALA A 128 -8.93 -18.61 17.73
CA ALA A 128 -10.01 -18.10 18.59
C ALA A 128 -11.13 -19.13 18.77
N GLN A 129 -11.51 -19.83 17.69
CA GLN A 129 -12.51 -20.90 17.77
C GLN A 129 -12.00 -22.06 18.60
N ASN A 130 -10.77 -22.49 18.43
CA ASN A 130 -10.18 -23.59 19.18
C ASN A 130 -10.12 -23.27 20.67
N LYS A 131 -9.77 -22.05 21.04
CA LYS A 131 -9.81 -21.59 22.43
C LYS A 131 -11.19 -21.67 23.03
N ARG A 132 -12.21 -21.25 22.26
CA ARG A 132 -13.60 -21.27 22.72
C ARG A 132 -14.07 -22.71 22.96
N PHE A 133 -13.80 -23.63 22.05
CA PHE A 133 -14.15 -25.05 22.18
C PHE A 133 -13.34 -25.75 23.28
N GLY A 134 -12.05 -25.42 23.40
CA GLY A 134 -11.20 -25.94 24.45
C GLY A 134 -11.73 -25.61 25.85
N LYS A 135 -12.19 -24.39 26.08
CA LYS A 135 -12.81 -23.98 27.34
C LYS A 135 -14.08 -24.78 27.64
N ARG A 136 -14.91 -25.02 26.64
CA ARG A 136 -16.13 -25.86 26.83
C ARG A 136 -15.78 -27.28 27.24
N LYS A 137 -14.80 -27.89 26.62
CA LYS A 137 -14.32 -29.23 26.96
C LYS A 137 -13.79 -29.29 28.38
N ASN A 138 -13.06 -28.29 28.80
CA ASN A 138 -12.46 -28.24 30.13
C ASN A 138 -13.47 -27.96 31.23
N ALA A 139 -14.62 -27.39 30.90
CA ALA A 139 -15.70 -27.13 31.85
C ALA A 139 -16.49 -28.39 32.24
N LYS A 140 -16.30 -29.48 31.53
CA LYS A 140 -16.89 -30.78 31.83
C LYS A 140 -16.01 -31.53 32.79
#